data_6e1237d8d157f87a93786dfefb053594
#
_entry.id   6e1237d8d157f87a93786dfefb053594
#
_cell.length_a   1.000
_cell.length_b   1.000
_cell.length_c   1.000
_cell.angle_alpha   90.00
_cell.angle_beta   90.00
_cell.angle_gamma   90.00
#
_symmetry.space_group_name_H-M   'P 1'
#
loop_
_entity.id
_entity.type
_entity.pdbx_description
1 polymer ?
#
loop_
_entity_poly.entity_id
_entity_poly.type
_entity_poly.pdbx_seq_one_letter_code
_entity_poly.pdbx_strand_id
1 'polypeptide(L)'
;MPELITTKSFITTPSGVTNGACGALMAMIRLAACSQPGPETGRRVAVVGAGPAGIAAAAQLRCDGHKVSVFDKLPEPGGMLLFAIPEFRIPKSAVRESIKSVAALGVSFYTEVEAGRNLRIEELLQDYDAVLIATGTWKGRSLGVPGEDKRNVYNALDWIFHFMSYKLGYVKASPPELRGRVGVVGAGLTAVDVAELAALEYGAKPVLIYRRPMSVAPAKHMLKHLEKLGVEFIENAVPQEIIGGEEIKAVKLARVKPTTSRTAKTEVIPGSEFDLELDSLVVAVGLQPTPPPGLREIGAEINPNGTIKIDENYMTTLKGLFAAGDVAHGPSNIGLAMRSGRLAAQKISEWLEKNK
;
A
#
# COMPACT_ATOMS: atom_id res chain seq x y z
N MET A 1 -29.65 -2.65 -8.12
CA MET A 1 -29.09 -1.27 -8.16
C MET A 1 -28.87 -0.85 -6.71
N PRO A 2 -27.64 -0.70 -6.22
CA PRO A 2 -27.39 -0.12 -4.90
C PRO A 2 -27.45 1.40 -4.97
N GLU A 3 -28.00 1.98 -3.93
CA GLU A 3 -28.35 3.40 -3.79
C GLU A 3 -27.10 4.33 -3.74
N LEU A 4 -27.25 5.51 -4.32
CA LEU A 4 -26.33 6.63 -4.25
C LEU A 4 -26.10 7.05 -2.80
N ILE A 5 -24.83 7.17 -2.41
CA ILE A 5 -24.39 7.59 -1.09
C ILE A 5 -24.82 9.02 -0.81
N THR A 6 -25.82 9.18 0.07
CA THR A 6 -26.18 10.46 0.68
C THR A 6 -25.21 10.81 1.80
N THR A 7 -24.69 12.01 1.76
CA THR A 7 -23.73 12.62 2.68
C THR A 7 -24.18 12.58 4.15
N LYS A 8 -23.41 11.90 5.02
CA LYS A 8 -23.47 12.08 6.48
C LYS A 8 -22.52 13.21 6.91
N SER A 9 -23.06 14.11 7.72
CA SER A 9 -22.40 15.28 8.30
C SER A 9 -21.22 14.90 9.21
N PHE A 10 -20.10 15.60 9.11
CA PHE A 10 -18.88 15.37 9.86
C PHE A 10 -18.72 16.31 11.06
N ILE A 11 -18.29 15.72 12.18
CA ILE A 11 -17.97 16.36 13.45
C ILE A 11 -16.58 16.98 13.38
N THR A 12 -16.44 18.19 13.89
CA THR A 12 -15.20 18.99 13.97
C THR A 12 -14.25 18.49 15.05
N THR A 13 -12.95 18.44 14.77
CA THR A 13 -11.86 18.23 15.73
C THR A 13 -10.93 19.45 15.80
N PRO A 14 -10.22 19.67 16.92
CA PRO A 14 -9.54 20.94 17.20
C PRO A 14 -8.18 21.10 16.52
N SER A 15 -7.86 22.33 16.21
CA SER A 15 -6.67 22.88 15.57
C SER A 15 -5.38 22.78 16.39
N GLY A 16 -4.28 22.44 15.73
CA GLY A 16 -2.93 22.65 16.26
C GLY A 16 -1.82 21.94 15.49
N VAL A 17 -1.58 22.27 14.21
CA VAL A 17 -0.34 21.90 13.51
C VAL A 17 0.10 23.05 12.59
N THR A 18 1.38 23.39 12.69
CA THR A 18 2.02 24.55 12.06
C THR A 18 2.09 24.50 10.52
N ASN A 19 1.76 25.61 9.88
CA ASN A 19 1.46 25.82 8.46
C ASN A 19 2.62 25.66 7.44
N GLY A 20 3.79 25.16 7.77
CA GLY A 20 4.93 25.12 6.83
C GLY A 20 5.07 23.82 6.02
N ALA A 21 4.82 22.66 6.63
CA ALA A 21 4.98 21.35 5.99
C ALA A 21 3.74 20.90 5.20
N CYS A 22 2.56 21.38 5.58
CA CYS A 22 1.27 21.00 5.00
C CYS A 22 1.10 21.50 3.54
N GLY A 23 1.61 22.68 3.20
CA GLY A 23 1.51 23.26 1.85
C GLY A 23 2.31 22.49 0.80
N ALA A 24 3.50 22.00 1.14
CA ALA A 24 4.33 21.21 0.24
C ALA A 24 3.76 19.77 0.04
N LEU A 25 3.14 19.19 1.07
CA LEU A 25 2.55 17.87 1.00
C LEU A 25 1.21 17.84 0.25
N MET A 26 0.39 18.91 0.36
CA MET A 26 -0.83 19.08 -0.44
C MET A 26 -0.54 19.15 -1.95
N ALA A 27 0.58 19.74 -2.35
CA ALA A 27 1.01 19.76 -3.75
C ALA A 27 1.41 18.39 -4.28
N MET A 28 1.80 17.44 -3.41
CA MET A 28 2.24 16.08 -3.80
C MET A 28 1.11 15.09 -4.12
N ILE A 29 -0.13 15.32 -3.65
CA ILE A 29 -1.24 14.36 -3.86
C ILE A 29 -2.28 14.94 -4.83
N ARG A 30 -1.83 15.56 -5.91
CA ARG A 30 -2.72 15.98 -6.98
C ARG A 30 -3.09 14.77 -7.85
N LEU A 31 -4.23 14.13 -7.55
CA LEU A 31 -4.72 12.97 -8.28
C LEU A 31 -5.39 13.38 -9.61
N ALA A 32 -6.15 14.47 -9.63
CA ALA A 32 -6.74 14.99 -10.85
C ALA A 32 -5.66 15.44 -11.86
N ALA A 33 -5.85 15.05 -13.14
CA ALA A 33 -4.93 15.35 -14.24
C ALA A 33 -5.33 16.60 -15.03
N CYS A 34 -6.61 16.99 -14.96
CA CYS A 34 -7.18 18.18 -15.63
C CYS A 34 -8.19 18.88 -14.72
N SER A 35 -8.69 20.03 -15.12
CA SER A 35 -9.76 20.76 -14.43
C SER A 35 -11.16 20.46 -14.96
N GLN A 36 -11.24 19.95 -16.18
CA GLN A 36 -12.48 19.56 -16.85
C GLN A 36 -12.22 18.32 -17.72
N PRO A 37 -13.23 17.45 -17.89
CA PRO A 37 -13.11 16.30 -18.78
C PRO A 37 -12.98 16.72 -20.25
N GLY A 38 -12.32 15.91 -21.05
CA GLY A 38 -12.28 16.04 -22.49
C GLY A 38 -13.64 15.74 -23.14
N PRO A 39 -13.75 15.98 -24.47
CA PRO A 39 -14.95 15.60 -25.24
C PRO A 39 -15.26 14.11 -25.09
N GLU A 40 -16.54 13.77 -24.96
CA GLU A 40 -16.98 12.38 -24.78
C GLU A 40 -16.58 11.50 -25.98
N THR A 41 -15.82 10.44 -25.72
CA THR A 41 -15.39 9.47 -26.74
C THR A 41 -16.40 8.36 -27.00
N GLY A 42 -17.41 8.23 -26.12
CA GLY A 42 -18.36 7.12 -26.09
C GLY A 42 -17.80 5.83 -25.49
N ARG A 43 -16.49 5.76 -25.21
CA ARG A 43 -15.82 4.58 -24.64
C ARG A 43 -15.98 4.49 -23.12
N ARG A 44 -16.11 3.26 -22.63
CA ARG A 44 -16.25 2.93 -21.20
C ARG A 44 -15.03 2.15 -20.72
N VAL A 45 -14.40 2.61 -19.64
CA VAL A 45 -13.24 1.96 -19.03
C VAL A 45 -13.54 1.61 -17.58
N ALA A 46 -13.30 0.35 -17.20
CA ALA A 46 -13.34 -0.10 -15.82
C ALA A 46 -11.92 -0.05 -15.22
N VAL A 47 -11.83 0.43 -13.98
CA VAL A 47 -10.60 0.42 -13.18
C VAL A 47 -10.86 -0.39 -11.91
N VAL A 48 -10.08 -1.43 -11.67
CA VAL A 48 -10.16 -2.28 -10.49
C VAL A 48 -9.06 -1.91 -9.51
N GLY A 49 -9.44 -1.28 -8.41
CA GLY A 49 -8.58 -0.72 -7.38
C GLY A 49 -8.57 0.81 -7.40
N ALA A 50 -9.06 1.41 -6.31
CA ALA A 50 -9.06 2.86 -6.07
C ALA A 50 -7.87 3.32 -5.21
N GLY A 51 -6.70 2.71 -5.38
CA GLY A 51 -5.43 3.18 -4.84
C GLY A 51 -4.81 4.30 -5.70
N PRO A 52 -3.58 4.77 -5.37
CA PRO A 52 -2.91 5.86 -6.10
C PRO A 52 -2.83 5.65 -7.60
N ALA A 53 -2.51 4.42 -8.05
CA ALA A 53 -2.41 4.09 -9.47
C ALA A 53 -3.78 4.15 -10.18
N GLY A 54 -4.79 3.51 -9.59
CA GLY A 54 -6.13 3.44 -10.18
C GLY A 54 -6.81 4.80 -10.24
N ILE A 55 -6.73 5.61 -9.18
CA ILE A 55 -7.32 6.96 -9.17
C ILE A 55 -6.61 7.88 -10.16
N ALA A 56 -5.27 7.81 -10.25
CA ALA A 56 -4.52 8.61 -11.22
C ALA A 56 -4.82 8.20 -12.66
N ALA A 57 -5.03 6.90 -12.92
CA ALA A 57 -5.46 6.39 -14.21
C ALA A 57 -6.90 6.84 -14.54
N ALA A 58 -7.82 6.71 -13.59
CA ALA A 58 -9.21 7.11 -13.78
C ALA A 58 -9.35 8.61 -14.09
N ALA A 59 -8.58 9.45 -13.38
CA ALA A 59 -8.53 10.88 -13.66
C ALA A 59 -8.01 11.17 -15.07
N GLN A 60 -6.92 10.50 -15.50
CA GLN A 60 -6.37 10.69 -16.86
C GLN A 60 -7.36 10.23 -17.93
N LEU A 61 -7.93 9.03 -17.80
CA LEU A 61 -8.93 8.51 -18.74
C LEU A 61 -10.16 9.42 -18.86
N ARG A 62 -10.59 10.00 -17.74
CA ARG A 62 -11.70 10.97 -17.76
C ARG A 62 -11.29 12.27 -18.44
N CYS A 63 -10.05 12.74 -18.24
CA CYS A 63 -9.50 13.87 -19.00
C CYS A 63 -9.44 13.61 -20.52
N ASP A 64 -9.19 12.36 -20.90
CA ASP A 64 -9.18 11.93 -22.31
C ASP A 64 -10.61 11.74 -22.88
N GLY A 65 -11.67 11.96 -22.08
CA GLY A 65 -13.07 11.93 -22.52
C GLY A 65 -13.76 10.57 -22.38
N HIS A 66 -13.14 9.57 -21.75
CA HIS A 66 -13.78 8.27 -21.53
C HIS A 66 -14.72 8.28 -20.34
N LYS A 67 -15.76 7.44 -20.35
CA LYS A 67 -16.58 7.14 -19.16
C LYS A 67 -15.82 6.15 -18.28
N VAL A 68 -15.62 6.49 -17.01
CA VAL A 68 -14.78 5.70 -16.10
C VAL A 68 -15.55 5.25 -14.88
N SER A 69 -15.52 3.94 -14.62
CA SER A 69 -16.02 3.30 -13.40
C SER A 69 -14.85 2.69 -12.64
N VAL A 70 -14.71 3.03 -11.36
CA VAL A 70 -13.66 2.51 -10.45
C VAL A 70 -14.30 1.61 -9.42
N PHE A 71 -13.80 0.39 -9.29
CA PHE A 71 -14.28 -0.62 -8.34
C PHE A 71 -13.21 -0.89 -7.28
N ASP A 72 -13.56 -0.84 -6.01
CA ASP A 72 -12.63 -1.13 -4.91
C ASP A 72 -13.29 -1.95 -3.82
N LYS A 73 -12.54 -2.87 -3.20
CA LYS A 73 -13.01 -3.70 -2.10
C LYS A 73 -13.11 -2.96 -0.77
N LEU A 74 -12.43 -1.82 -0.62
CA LEU A 74 -12.43 -1.02 0.59
C LEU A 74 -13.68 -0.13 0.67
N PRO A 75 -14.07 0.32 1.88
CA PRO A 75 -15.30 1.08 2.07
C PRO A 75 -15.23 2.52 1.54
N GLU A 76 -14.03 3.04 1.23
CA GLU A 76 -13.85 4.31 0.53
C GLU A 76 -12.63 4.26 -0.40
N PRO A 77 -12.63 5.05 -1.50
CA PRO A 77 -11.48 5.16 -2.39
C PRO A 77 -10.27 5.78 -1.68
N GLY A 78 -9.06 5.40 -2.07
CA GLY A 78 -7.81 5.93 -1.53
C GLY A 78 -6.75 4.84 -1.32
N GLY A 79 -7.18 3.59 -1.17
CA GLY A 79 -6.27 2.46 -0.97
C GLY A 79 -5.33 2.70 0.21
N MET A 80 -4.04 2.44 0.03
CA MET A 80 -3.04 2.61 1.09
C MET A 80 -2.90 4.05 1.59
N LEU A 81 -3.25 5.08 0.80
CA LEU A 81 -3.23 6.48 1.26
C LEU A 81 -4.12 6.70 2.48
N LEU A 82 -5.23 5.98 2.57
CA LEU A 82 -6.14 6.05 3.71
C LEU A 82 -5.87 4.95 4.73
N PHE A 83 -5.69 3.71 4.26
CA PHE A 83 -5.78 2.52 5.10
C PHE A 83 -4.44 1.92 5.54
N ALA A 84 -3.30 2.43 5.05
CA ALA A 84 -1.98 1.88 5.41
C ALA A 84 -0.89 2.93 5.64
N ILE A 85 -1.17 4.22 5.44
CA ILE A 85 -0.24 5.32 5.74
C ILE A 85 -0.82 6.12 6.90
N PRO A 86 -0.08 6.41 7.97
CA PRO A 86 -0.58 7.17 9.13
C PRO A 86 -0.96 8.62 8.80
N GLU A 87 -1.84 9.20 9.64
CA GLU A 87 -2.32 10.59 9.49
C GLU A 87 -1.18 11.62 9.52
N PHE A 88 -0.18 11.41 10.38
CA PHE A 88 0.98 12.32 10.50
C PHE A 88 1.86 12.34 9.24
N ARG A 89 1.79 11.28 8.42
CA ARG A 89 2.49 11.21 7.13
C ARG A 89 1.68 11.85 6.01
N ILE A 90 0.38 11.59 5.97
CA ILE A 90 -0.54 12.07 4.94
C ILE A 90 -1.88 12.38 5.58
N PRO A 91 -2.29 13.67 5.65
CA PRO A 91 -3.60 14.05 6.15
C PRO A 91 -4.72 13.42 5.33
N LYS A 92 -5.65 12.71 5.98
CA LYS A 92 -6.74 12.01 5.30
C LYS A 92 -7.73 12.97 4.66
N SER A 93 -7.89 14.15 5.22
CA SER A 93 -8.66 15.24 4.63
C SER A 93 -8.14 15.62 3.24
N ALA A 94 -6.81 15.76 3.09
CA ALA A 94 -6.18 16.07 1.80
C ALA A 94 -6.38 14.97 0.76
N VAL A 95 -6.29 13.70 1.18
CA VAL A 95 -6.57 12.55 0.30
C VAL A 95 -8.01 12.58 -0.17
N ARG A 96 -8.97 12.74 0.74
CA ARG A 96 -10.40 12.79 0.43
C ARG A 96 -10.76 13.96 -0.48
N GLU A 97 -10.15 15.14 -0.27
CA GLU A 97 -10.34 16.30 -1.13
C GLU A 97 -9.84 16.04 -2.56
N SER A 98 -8.67 15.41 -2.68
CA SER A 98 -8.14 15.03 -3.99
C SER A 98 -9.00 14.00 -4.71
N ILE A 99 -9.59 13.04 -3.99
CA ILE A 99 -10.54 12.06 -4.54
C ILE A 99 -11.84 12.74 -4.99
N LYS A 100 -12.37 13.68 -4.18
CA LYS A 100 -13.54 14.50 -4.57
C LYS A 100 -13.31 15.26 -5.86
N SER A 101 -12.11 15.80 -6.06
CA SER A 101 -11.74 16.49 -7.31
C SER A 101 -11.80 15.54 -8.52
N VAL A 102 -11.41 14.28 -8.35
CA VAL A 102 -11.50 13.25 -9.42
C VAL A 102 -12.96 12.85 -9.65
N ALA A 103 -13.76 12.67 -8.61
CA ALA A 103 -15.19 12.39 -8.74
C ALA A 103 -15.93 13.54 -9.44
N ALA A 104 -15.54 14.80 -9.19
CA ALA A 104 -16.13 15.96 -9.84
C ALA A 104 -15.85 16.03 -11.37
N LEU A 105 -14.82 15.31 -11.85
CA LEU A 105 -14.61 15.11 -13.29
C LEU A 105 -15.63 14.14 -13.92
N GLY A 106 -16.46 13.46 -13.12
CA GLY A 106 -17.43 12.49 -13.59
C GLY A 106 -16.94 11.03 -13.54
N VAL A 107 -15.93 10.73 -12.70
CA VAL A 107 -15.53 9.35 -12.39
C VAL A 107 -16.50 8.76 -11.38
N SER A 108 -17.05 7.57 -11.67
CA SER A 108 -17.92 6.83 -10.76
C SER A 108 -17.11 5.86 -9.90
N PHE A 109 -17.30 5.90 -8.56
CA PHE A 109 -16.65 4.99 -7.62
C PHE A 109 -17.68 4.01 -7.04
N TYR A 110 -17.33 2.73 -7.05
CA TYR A 110 -18.08 1.64 -6.47
C TYR A 110 -17.21 0.96 -5.42
N THR A 111 -17.55 1.14 -4.16
CA THR A 111 -16.82 0.59 -3.02
C THR A 111 -17.44 -0.71 -2.52
N GLU A 112 -16.70 -1.47 -1.68
CA GLU A 112 -17.09 -2.79 -1.18
C GLU A 112 -17.33 -3.82 -2.30
N VAL A 113 -16.67 -3.60 -3.45
CA VAL A 113 -16.75 -4.46 -4.64
C VAL A 113 -15.38 -5.09 -4.88
N GLU A 114 -15.25 -6.39 -4.62
CA GLU A 114 -14.02 -7.16 -4.77
C GLU A 114 -14.02 -7.97 -6.06
N ALA A 115 -13.18 -7.56 -7.02
CA ALA A 115 -13.01 -8.29 -8.27
C ALA A 115 -12.44 -9.69 -8.03
N GLY A 116 -13.01 -10.67 -8.71
CA GLY A 116 -12.74 -12.10 -8.51
C GLY A 116 -13.51 -12.74 -7.36
N ARG A 117 -14.38 -11.96 -6.66
CA ARG A 117 -15.28 -12.49 -5.61
C ARG A 117 -16.75 -12.12 -5.88
N ASN A 118 -17.12 -10.84 -5.72
CA ASN A 118 -18.49 -10.36 -5.96
C ASN A 118 -18.61 -9.53 -7.24
N LEU A 119 -17.54 -9.40 -8.02
CA LEU A 119 -17.49 -8.83 -9.37
C LEU A 119 -16.58 -9.70 -10.23
N ARG A 120 -17.07 -10.26 -11.31
CA ARG A 120 -16.29 -11.08 -12.24
C ARG A 120 -15.53 -10.22 -13.24
N ILE A 121 -14.26 -10.54 -13.47
CA ILE A 121 -13.42 -9.78 -14.42
C ILE A 121 -13.90 -10.01 -15.87
N GLU A 122 -14.41 -11.20 -16.16
CA GLU A 122 -14.99 -11.52 -17.48
C GLU A 122 -16.22 -10.66 -17.79
N GLU A 123 -17.04 -10.33 -16.78
CA GLU A 123 -18.18 -9.43 -16.93
C GLU A 123 -17.70 -8.00 -17.24
N LEU A 124 -16.64 -7.54 -16.55
CA LEU A 124 -16.04 -6.25 -16.87
C LEU A 124 -15.49 -6.20 -18.30
N LEU A 125 -14.85 -7.28 -18.79
CA LEU A 125 -14.35 -7.36 -20.16
C LEU A 125 -15.46 -7.40 -21.23
N GLN A 126 -16.67 -7.82 -20.86
CA GLN A 126 -17.84 -7.79 -21.72
C GLN A 126 -18.53 -6.42 -21.71
N ASP A 127 -18.61 -5.78 -20.54
CA ASP A 127 -19.36 -4.55 -20.33
C ASP A 127 -18.59 -3.27 -20.62
N TYR A 128 -17.25 -3.33 -20.63
CA TYR A 128 -16.35 -2.19 -20.82
C TYR A 128 -15.44 -2.40 -22.04
N ASP A 129 -15.10 -1.31 -22.70
CA ASP A 129 -14.18 -1.34 -23.85
C ASP A 129 -12.74 -1.66 -23.43
N ALA A 130 -12.34 -1.33 -22.19
CA ALA A 130 -11.07 -1.71 -21.59
C ALA A 130 -11.20 -1.86 -20.06
N VAL A 131 -10.35 -2.71 -19.48
CA VAL A 131 -10.27 -2.94 -18.04
C VAL A 131 -8.84 -2.74 -17.55
N LEU A 132 -8.64 -1.94 -16.50
CA LEU A 132 -7.36 -1.71 -15.85
C LEU A 132 -7.34 -2.33 -14.45
N ILE A 133 -6.41 -3.24 -14.17
CA ILE A 133 -6.17 -3.78 -12.83
C ILE A 133 -5.11 -2.94 -12.11
N ALA A 134 -5.45 -2.37 -10.97
CA ALA A 134 -4.59 -1.50 -10.15
C ALA A 134 -4.73 -1.82 -8.64
N THR A 135 -4.83 -3.11 -8.30
CA THR A 135 -5.13 -3.59 -6.93
C THR A 135 -3.98 -3.50 -5.94
N GLY A 136 -2.75 -3.20 -6.40
CA GLY A 136 -1.60 -2.94 -5.53
C GLY A 136 -1.01 -4.19 -4.84
N THR A 137 -0.52 -4.00 -3.59
CA THR A 137 0.26 -4.99 -2.82
C THR A 137 -0.26 -5.08 -1.38
N TRP A 138 -1.32 -5.83 -1.16
CA TRP A 138 -2.01 -5.95 0.15
C TRP A 138 -1.62 -7.19 0.95
N LYS A 139 -0.50 -7.82 0.65
CA LYS A 139 0.01 -8.97 1.38
C LYS A 139 1.44 -8.70 1.87
N GLY A 140 1.65 -8.76 3.18
CA GLY A 140 2.98 -8.69 3.76
C GLY A 140 3.78 -9.97 3.51
N ARG A 141 5.10 -9.86 3.49
CA ARG A 141 6.01 -11.00 3.46
C ARG A 141 6.25 -11.50 4.86
N SER A 142 6.40 -12.82 5.02
CA SER A 142 6.85 -13.46 6.25
C SER A 142 8.37 -13.48 6.35
N LEU A 143 8.88 -13.66 7.56
CA LEU A 143 10.29 -13.93 7.82
C LEU A 143 10.68 -15.35 7.40
N GLY A 144 9.76 -16.31 7.56
CA GLY A 144 9.99 -17.72 7.33
C GLY A 144 10.86 -18.37 8.41
N VAL A 145 10.78 -17.85 9.64
CA VAL A 145 11.52 -18.40 10.78
C VAL A 145 10.58 -19.11 11.77
N PRO A 146 11.07 -20.10 12.55
CA PRO A 146 10.26 -20.74 13.56
C PRO A 146 9.67 -19.75 14.55
N GLY A 147 8.41 -19.96 14.95
CA GLY A 147 7.70 -19.16 15.95
C GLY A 147 7.05 -17.87 15.41
N GLU A 148 7.02 -17.66 14.11
CA GLU A 148 6.38 -16.47 13.50
C GLU A 148 4.85 -16.45 13.71
N ASP A 149 4.25 -17.59 14.05
CA ASP A 149 2.84 -17.78 14.36
C ASP A 149 2.45 -17.51 15.83
N LYS A 150 3.42 -17.19 16.69
CA LYS A 150 3.17 -16.89 18.11
C LYS A 150 2.32 -15.63 18.29
N ARG A 151 1.55 -15.59 19.37
CA ARG A 151 0.84 -14.35 19.78
C ARG A 151 1.84 -13.21 19.98
N ASN A 152 1.39 -11.98 19.71
CA ASN A 152 2.17 -10.73 19.73
C ASN A 152 3.25 -10.65 18.63
N VAL A 153 3.14 -11.52 17.59
CA VAL A 153 3.88 -11.39 16.34
C VAL A 153 2.90 -10.97 15.24
N TYR A 154 3.15 -9.84 14.61
CA TYR A 154 2.22 -9.22 13.66
C TYR A 154 2.89 -8.95 12.32
N ASN A 155 2.13 -9.08 11.23
CA ASN A 155 2.54 -8.48 9.96
C ASN A 155 2.27 -6.98 9.99
N ALA A 156 3.24 -6.17 9.56
CA ALA A 156 3.16 -4.72 9.64
C ALA A 156 1.99 -4.13 8.84
N LEU A 157 1.72 -4.68 7.64
CA LEU A 157 0.62 -4.17 6.82
C LEU A 157 -0.73 -4.50 7.43
N ASP A 158 -0.91 -5.71 7.92
CA ASP A 158 -2.18 -6.15 8.53
C ASP A 158 -2.47 -5.36 9.81
N TRP A 159 -1.43 -5.14 10.63
CA TRP A 159 -1.54 -4.36 11.85
C TRP A 159 -1.89 -2.89 11.55
N ILE A 160 -1.16 -2.24 10.63
CA ILE A 160 -1.41 -0.82 10.29
C ILE A 160 -2.75 -0.63 9.57
N PHE A 161 -3.16 -1.60 8.75
CA PHE A 161 -4.48 -1.59 8.12
C PHE A 161 -5.60 -1.65 9.16
N HIS A 162 -5.48 -2.52 10.17
CA HIS A 162 -6.43 -2.60 11.27
C HIS A 162 -6.43 -1.29 12.07
N PHE A 163 -5.24 -0.77 12.42
CA PHE A 163 -5.09 0.50 13.14
C PHE A 163 -5.77 1.65 12.39
N MET A 164 -5.48 1.81 11.11
CA MET A 164 -6.08 2.87 10.30
C MET A 164 -7.58 2.70 10.11
N SER A 165 -8.06 1.46 9.88
CA SER A 165 -9.49 1.16 9.76
C SER A 165 -10.25 1.48 11.05
N TYR A 166 -9.65 1.20 12.21
CA TYR A 166 -10.18 1.58 13.52
C TYR A 166 -10.23 3.11 13.70
N LYS A 167 -9.12 3.80 13.42
CA LYS A 167 -9.05 5.28 13.51
C LYS A 167 -10.02 5.98 12.56
N LEU A 168 -10.30 5.40 11.41
CA LEU A 168 -11.25 5.90 10.43
C LEU A 168 -12.72 5.52 10.74
N GLY A 169 -12.95 4.66 11.75
CA GLY A 169 -14.28 4.26 12.20
C GLY A 169 -14.92 3.14 11.40
N TYR A 170 -14.18 2.43 10.53
CA TYR A 170 -14.69 1.31 9.75
C TYR A 170 -14.73 -0.01 10.53
N VAL A 171 -13.89 -0.16 11.55
CA VAL A 171 -13.92 -1.30 12.47
C VAL A 171 -14.09 -0.81 13.90
N LYS A 172 -14.83 -1.57 14.73
CA LYS A 172 -15.08 -1.23 16.13
C LYS A 172 -14.02 -1.77 17.08
N ALA A 173 -13.41 -2.91 16.71
CA ALA A 173 -12.37 -3.53 17.51
C ALA A 173 -11.08 -2.73 17.37
N SER A 174 -10.45 -2.38 18.51
CA SER A 174 -9.12 -1.78 18.50
C SER A 174 -8.08 -2.77 17.96
N PRO A 175 -7.03 -2.30 17.29
CA PRO A 175 -5.91 -3.15 16.92
C PRO A 175 -5.19 -3.66 18.17
N PRO A 176 -4.42 -4.75 18.07
CA PRO A 176 -3.53 -5.17 19.14
C PRO A 176 -2.60 -4.04 19.56
N GLU A 177 -2.50 -3.77 20.85
CA GLU A 177 -1.65 -2.72 21.38
C GLU A 177 -0.17 -3.12 21.31
N LEU A 178 0.66 -2.23 20.83
CA LEU A 178 2.12 -2.39 20.82
C LEU A 178 2.70 -1.70 22.06
N ARG A 179 2.82 -2.44 23.15
CA ARG A 179 3.34 -1.92 24.43
C ARG A 179 4.72 -2.51 24.75
N GLY A 180 5.41 -1.90 25.72
CA GLY A 180 6.71 -2.37 26.18
C GLY A 180 7.79 -2.25 25.12
N ARG A 181 8.64 -3.26 24.98
CA ARG A 181 9.72 -3.31 23.99
C ARG A 181 9.22 -4.00 22.71
N VAL A 182 9.16 -3.25 21.62
CA VAL A 182 8.57 -3.68 20.36
C VAL A 182 9.64 -3.83 19.28
N GLY A 183 9.93 -5.06 18.86
CA GLY A 183 10.80 -5.30 17.71
C GLY A 183 10.07 -4.99 16.41
N VAL A 184 10.72 -4.27 15.49
CA VAL A 184 10.20 -4.03 14.12
C VAL A 184 11.26 -4.48 13.14
N VAL A 185 10.99 -5.58 12.42
CA VAL A 185 11.94 -6.15 11.45
C VAL A 185 11.77 -5.48 10.10
N GLY A 186 12.74 -4.69 9.71
CA GLY A 186 12.75 -3.91 8.47
C GLY A 186 13.19 -2.47 8.69
N ALA A 187 13.46 -1.75 7.61
CA ALA A 187 13.80 -0.32 7.63
C ALA A 187 13.24 0.42 6.41
N GLY A 188 12.14 -0.07 5.87
CA GLY A 188 11.32 0.61 4.88
C GLY A 188 10.33 1.58 5.52
N LEU A 189 9.56 2.29 4.69
CA LEU A 189 8.57 3.27 5.16
C LEU A 189 7.55 2.65 6.13
N THR A 190 7.03 1.45 5.82
CA THR A 190 6.08 0.77 6.71
C THR A 190 6.69 0.44 8.08
N ALA A 191 7.97 0.02 8.12
CA ALA A 191 8.66 -0.26 9.39
C ALA A 191 8.78 1.01 10.24
N VAL A 192 9.13 2.13 9.60
CA VAL A 192 9.24 3.45 10.25
C VAL A 192 7.87 3.89 10.76
N ASP A 193 6.83 3.78 9.94
CA ASP A 193 5.46 4.16 10.32
C ASP A 193 4.96 3.37 11.54
N VAL A 194 5.22 2.05 11.57
CA VAL A 194 4.86 1.21 12.73
C VAL A 194 5.66 1.59 13.98
N ALA A 195 6.98 1.81 13.85
CA ALA A 195 7.80 2.21 14.98
C ALA A 195 7.36 3.57 15.57
N GLU A 196 7.04 4.53 14.69
CA GLU A 196 6.54 5.85 15.09
C GLU A 196 5.16 5.74 15.77
N LEU A 197 4.23 4.94 15.22
CA LEU A 197 2.93 4.68 15.84
C LEU A 197 3.06 3.98 17.20
N ALA A 198 3.95 2.99 17.32
CA ALA A 198 4.18 2.30 18.59
C ALA A 198 4.69 3.26 19.67
N ALA A 199 5.60 4.15 19.32
CA ALA A 199 6.10 5.17 20.26
C ALA A 199 5.04 6.22 20.63
N LEU A 200 4.33 6.77 19.65
CA LEU A 200 3.41 7.90 19.85
C LEU A 200 2.06 7.49 20.44
N GLU A 201 1.47 6.38 19.96
CA GLU A 201 0.12 5.98 20.37
C GLU A 201 0.11 5.09 21.63
N TYR A 202 1.19 4.33 21.87
CA TYR A 202 1.25 3.36 22.96
C TYR A 202 2.38 3.61 23.98
N GLY A 203 3.25 4.60 23.74
CA GLY A 203 4.40 4.87 24.62
C GLY A 203 5.40 3.70 24.65
N ALA A 204 5.44 2.91 23.58
CA ALA A 204 6.34 1.77 23.47
C ALA A 204 7.81 2.20 23.28
N LYS A 205 8.72 1.22 23.43
CA LYS A 205 10.15 1.36 23.13
C LYS A 205 10.47 0.54 21.87
N PRO A 206 10.31 1.10 20.67
CA PRO A 206 10.55 0.36 19.45
C PRO A 206 12.03 0.11 19.22
N VAL A 207 12.36 -1.07 18.66
CA VAL A 207 13.69 -1.46 18.21
C VAL A 207 13.60 -1.84 16.74
N LEU A 208 14.17 -1.03 15.84
CA LEU A 208 14.27 -1.39 14.42
C LEU A 208 15.41 -2.38 14.22
N ILE A 209 15.09 -3.53 13.63
CA ILE A 209 16.04 -4.60 13.31
C ILE A 209 16.21 -4.65 11.80
N TYR A 210 17.43 -4.37 11.32
CA TYR A 210 17.69 -4.32 9.89
C TYR A 210 18.93 -5.11 9.47
N ARG A 211 18.79 -5.88 8.39
CA ARG A 211 19.85 -6.78 7.87
C ARG A 211 21.02 -6.08 7.19
N ARG A 212 21.00 -4.76 7.09
CA ARG A 212 22.07 -3.96 6.44
C ARG A 212 22.39 -2.75 7.32
N PRO A 213 23.47 -2.01 6.99
CA PRO A 213 23.72 -0.73 7.64
C PRO A 213 22.53 0.23 7.48
N MET A 214 22.18 0.96 8.54
CA MET A 214 21.08 1.94 8.51
C MET A 214 21.33 3.06 7.48
N SER A 215 22.58 3.35 7.14
CA SER A 215 22.95 4.33 6.13
C SER A 215 22.39 4.03 4.72
N VAL A 216 22.07 2.76 4.43
CA VAL A 216 21.45 2.32 3.16
C VAL A 216 19.99 1.92 3.31
N ALA A 217 19.38 2.16 4.46
CA ALA A 217 17.96 1.88 4.69
C ALA A 217 17.09 2.67 3.70
N PRO A 218 16.00 2.08 3.18
CA PRO A 218 15.08 2.78 2.28
C PRO A 218 14.50 4.07 2.89
N ALA A 219 14.23 4.08 4.20
CA ALA A 219 13.71 5.22 4.95
C ALA A 219 14.78 5.95 5.77
N LYS A 220 16.05 5.92 5.37
CA LYS A 220 17.18 6.52 6.11
C LYS A 220 17.00 8.00 6.46
N HIS A 221 16.25 8.75 5.66
CA HIS A 221 15.95 10.16 5.88
C HIS A 221 15.08 10.40 7.13
N MET A 222 14.41 9.37 7.63
CA MET A 222 13.56 9.45 8.82
C MET A 222 14.25 8.98 10.12
N LEU A 223 15.43 8.39 10.04
CA LEU A 223 16.11 7.79 11.20
C LEU A 223 16.37 8.81 12.32
N LYS A 224 16.82 10.03 11.97
CA LYS A 224 17.04 11.11 12.96
C LYS A 224 15.75 11.51 13.70
N HIS A 225 14.60 11.42 13.03
CA HIS A 225 13.31 11.66 13.65
C HIS A 225 12.97 10.53 14.63
N LEU A 226 13.17 9.28 14.24
CA LEU A 226 12.94 8.12 15.08
C LEU A 226 13.87 8.10 16.32
N GLU A 227 15.14 8.49 16.18
CA GLU A 227 16.06 8.64 17.32
C GLU A 227 15.52 9.60 18.40
N LYS A 228 14.91 10.72 17.96
CA LYS A 228 14.28 11.69 18.88
C LYS A 228 13.05 11.13 19.61
N LEU A 229 12.40 10.12 19.01
CA LEU A 229 11.29 9.37 19.62
C LEU A 229 11.77 8.20 20.50
N GLY A 230 13.08 8.03 20.68
CA GLY A 230 13.66 6.98 21.51
C GLY A 230 13.67 5.59 20.84
N VAL A 231 13.57 5.52 19.50
CA VAL A 231 13.67 4.26 18.77
C VAL A 231 15.12 3.78 18.75
N GLU A 232 15.35 2.54 19.20
CA GLU A 232 16.64 1.86 19.10
C GLU A 232 16.86 1.27 17.70
N PHE A 233 18.13 1.09 17.29
CA PHE A 233 18.48 0.50 16.01
C PHE A 233 19.46 -0.66 16.19
N ILE A 234 19.10 -1.83 15.63
CA ILE A 234 20.00 -2.99 15.49
C ILE A 234 20.22 -3.21 13.99
N GLU A 235 21.38 -2.84 13.51
CA GLU A 235 21.77 -3.04 12.12
C GLU A 235 22.62 -4.29 11.93
N ASN A 236 22.71 -4.77 10.70
CA ASN A 236 23.48 -5.97 10.32
C ASN A 236 23.08 -7.19 11.13
N ALA A 237 21.76 -7.37 11.35
CA ALA A 237 21.20 -8.51 12.07
C ALA A 237 19.95 -9.03 11.39
N VAL A 238 19.72 -10.34 11.49
CA VAL A 238 18.55 -11.03 10.95
C VAL A 238 17.94 -11.95 11.99
N PRO A 239 16.61 -12.04 12.07
CA PRO A 239 15.93 -13.03 12.88
C PRO A 239 16.25 -14.45 12.41
N GLN A 240 16.43 -15.37 13.38
CA GLN A 240 16.63 -16.80 13.16
C GLN A 240 15.46 -17.61 13.74
N GLU A 241 14.93 -17.18 14.88
CA GLU A 241 13.89 -17.87 15.62
C GLU A 241 13.15 -16.87 16.52
N ILE A 242 11.86 -17.06 16.71
CA ILE A 242 11.05 -16.32 17.68
C ILE A 242 10.82 -17.21 18.90
N ILE A 243 11.38 -16.79 20.02
CA ILE A 243 11.44 -17.55 21.28
C ILE A 243 10.24 -17.19 22.15
N GLY A 244 9.63 -18.20 22.77
CA GLY A 244 8.52 -18.05 23.72
C GLY A 244 7.66 -19.32 23.76
N GLY A 245 6.63 -19.31 24.61
CA GLY A 245 5.57 -20.32 24.62
C GLY A 245 4.50 -19.98 23.57
N GLU A 246 3.27 -19.70 24.02
CA GLU A 246 2.20 -19.21 23.16
C GLU A 246 2.43 -17.78 22.65
N GLU A 247 3.11 -16.95 23.48
CA GLU A 247 3.48 -15.57 23.18
C GLU A 247 4.98 -15.43 22.97
N ILE A 248 5.38 -14.41 22.20
CA ILE A 248 6.79 -14.04 22.08
C ILE A 248 7.34 -13.58 23.43
N LYS A 249 8.60 -13.93 23.72
CA LYS A 249 9.41 -13.40 24.82
C LYS A 249 10.71 -12.79 24.33
N ALA A 250 11.25 -13.32 23.24
CA ALA A 250 12.48 -12.85 22.64
C ALA A 250 12.53 -13.20 21.16
N VAL A 251 13.43 -12.58 20.43
CA VAL A 251 13.84 -12.99 19.10
C VAL A 251 15.32 -13.33 19.11
N LYS A 252 15.68 -14.51 18.63
CA LYS A 252 17.06 -14.88 18.36
C LYS A 252 17.50 -14.22 17.08
N LEU A 253 18.49 -13.38 17.15
CA LEU A 253 19.12 -12.67 16.06
C LEU A 253 20.50 -13.24 15.78
N ALA A 254 20.93 -13.24 14.52
CA ALA A 254 22.32 -13.46 14.16
C ALA A 254 22.88 -12.24 13.44
N ARG A 255 24.17 -11.94 13.69
CA ARG A 255 24.86 -10.90 12.93
C ARG A 255 25.12 -11.37 11.50
N VAL A 256 25.12 -10.41 10.58
CA VAL A 256 25.40 -10.66 9.18
C VAL A 256 26.55 -9.78 8.69
N LYS A 257 27.27 -10.24 7.68
CA LYS A 257 28.31 -9.43 7.05
C LYS A 257 27.70 -8.16 6.48
N PRO A 258 28.21 -6.98 6.83
CA PRO A 258 27.72 -5.70 6.32
C PRO A 258 27.81 -5.64 4.80
N THR A 259 26.75 -5.19 4.14
CA THR A 259 26.73 -4.93 2.71
C THR A 259 25.84 -3.74 2.38
N THR A 260 26.31 -2.89 1.50
CA THR A 260 25.54 -1.75 0.97
C THR A 260 24.72 -2.12 -0.27
N SER A 261 25.01 -3.27 -0.89
CA SER A 261 24.26 -3.76 -2.04
C SER A 261 22.86 -4.26 -1.63
N ARG A 262 21.84 -3.74 -2.27
CA ARG A 262 20.44 -4.18 -2.03
C ARG A 262 20.15 -5.57 -2.59
N THR A 263 20.92 -6.04 -3.56
CA THR A 263 20.77 -7.33 -4.25
C THR A 263 21.65 -8.43 -3.68
N ALA A 264 22.71 -8.08 -2.92
CA ALA A 264 23.58 -9.07 -2.29
C ALA A 264 22.81 -9.98 -1.31
N LYS A 265 23.13 -11.27 -1.36
CA LYS A 265 22.64 -12.23 -0.37
C LYS A 265 23.15 -11.85 1.02
N THR A 266 22.31 -12.06 2.00
CA THR A 266 22.65 -11.89 3.42
C THR A 266 23.49 -13.08 3.88
N GLU A 267 24.71 -12.84 4.37
CA GLU A 267 25.59 -13.87 4.90
C GLU A 267 25.62 -13.78 6.42
N VAL A 268 25.11 -14.81 7.11
CA VAL A 268 25.16 -14.93 8.56
C VAL A 268 26.58 -15.21 9.02
N ILE A 269 26.99 -14.59 10.13
CA ILE A 269 28.26 -14.84 10.81
C ILE A 269 28.01 -15.96 11.82
N PRO A 270 28.57 -17.16 11.65
CA PRO A 270 28.35 -18.27 12.59
C PRO A 270 28.84 -17.91 14.01
N GLY A 271 28.10 -18.36 15.03
CA GLY A 271 28.42 -18.11 16.45
C GLY A 271 28.20 -16.66 16.90
N SER A 272 27.46 -15.86 16.12
CA SER A 272 27.14 -14.46 16.42
C SER A 272 25.73 -14.26 16.95
N GLU A 273 25.04 -15.37 17.24
CA GLU A 273 23.66 -15.38 17.71
C GLU A 273 23.52 -14.70 19.07
N PHE A 274 22.44 -13.96 19.25
CA PHE A 274 22.07 -13.33 20.52
C PHE A 274 20.56 -13.19 20.63
N ASP A 275 20.04 -13.20 21.83
CA ASP A 275 18.62 -13.04 22.10
C ASP A 275 18.31 -11.57 22.41
N LEU A 276 17.19 -11.08 21.85
CA LEU A 276 16.63 -9.78 22.14
C LEU A 276 15.25 -9.98 22.76
N GLU A 277 15.12 -9.65 24.05
CA GLU A 277 13.84 -9.70 24.75
C GLU A 277 12.87 -8.66 24.20
N LEU A 278 11.63 -9.09 23.91
CA LEU A 278 10.57 -8.29 23.30
C LEU A 278 9.19 -8.69 23.83
N ASP A 279 8.32 -7.71 23.96
CA ASP A 279 6.89 -7.93 24.28
C ASP A 279 6.06 -8.14 23.01
N SER A 280 6.51 -7.62 21.87
CA SER A 280 5.86 -7.79 20.55
C SER A 280 6.89 -7.74 19.43
N LEU A 281 6.57 -8.36 18.30
CA LEU A 281 7.37 -8.30 17.07
C LEU A 281 6.47 -7.92 15.88
N VAL A 282 6.90 -6.94 15.10
CA VAL A 282 6.20 -6.52 13.88
C VAL A 282 7.09 -6.77 12.67
N VAL A 283 6.60 -7.59 11.73
CA VAL A 283 7.33 -8.02 10.54
C VAL A 283 7.03 -7.06 9.39
N ALA A 284 8.02 -6.27 8.98
CA ALA A 284 7.94 -5.23 7.95
C ALA A 284 8.97 -5.43 6.83
N VAL A 285 9.11 -6.67 6.34
CA VAL A 285 10.15 -7.09 5.39
C VAL A 285 9.74 -6.99 3.92
N GLY A 286 8.70 -6.24 3.65
CA GLY A 286 8.20 -5.93 2.32
C GLY A 286 6.83 -6.52 2.02
N LEU A 287 6.31 -6.19 0.84
CA LEU A 287 4.97 -6.52 0.39
C LEU A 287 5.01 -7.42 -0.85
N GLN A 288 3.86 -8.01 -1.16
CA GLN A 288 3.65 -8.84 -2.36
C GLN A 288 2.48 -8.28 -3.16
N PRO A 289 2.55 -8.35 -4.51
CA PRO A 289 1.43 -8.03 -5.38
C PRO A 289 0.20 -8.87 -5.04
N THR A 290 -0.97 -8.27 -5.21
CA THR A 290 -2.27 -8.93 -4.95
C THR A 290 -3.17 -8.84 -6.18
N PRO A 291 -2.85 -9.59 -7.25
CA PRO A 291 -3.76 -9.74 -8.38
C PRO A 291 -5.12 -10.26 -7.90
N PRO A 292 -6.23 -9.80 -8.51
CA PRO A 292 -7.55 -10.36 -8.22
C PRO A 292 -7.58 -11.88 -8.43
N PRO A 293 -8.34 -12.63 -7.60
CA PRO A 293 -8.60 -14.04 -7.85
C PRO A 293 -9.22 -14.26 -9.24
N GLY A 294 -8.97 -15.41 -9.85
CA GLY A 294 -9.54 -15.75 -11.15
C GLY A 294 -8.78 -15.23 -12.38
N LEU A 295 -7.78 -14.36 -12.21
CA LEU A 295 -7.03 -13.81 -13.35
C LEU A 295 -6.29 -14.88 -14.15
N ARG A 296 -5.69 -15.88 -13.50
CA ARG A 296 -4.99 -16.99 -14.19
C ARG A 296 -5.96 -17.87 -14.94
N GLU A 297 -7.09 -18.13 -14.35
CA GLU A 297 -8.15 -18.98 -14.89
C GLU A 297 -8.72 -18.42 -16.20
N ILE A 298 -8.78 -17.11 -16.34
CA ILE A 298 -9.18 -16.44 -17.58
C ILE A 298 -8.03 -16.23 -18.57
N GLY A 299 -6.79 -16.65 -18.23
CA GLY A 299 -5.64 -16.64 -19.13
C GLY A 299 -4.67 -15.47 -18.98
N ALA A 300 -4.78 -14.65 -17.91
CA ALA A 300 -3.78 -13.62 -17.62
C ALA A 300 -2.54 -14.25 -16.96
N GLU A 301 -1.35 -14.00 -17.50
CA GLU A 301 -0.11 -14.51 -16.93
C GLU A 301 0.33 -13.70 -15.70
N ILE A 302 0.79 -14.42 -14.69
CA ILE A 302 1.37 -13.85 -13.46
C ILE A 302 2.84 -14.28 -13.37
N ASN A 303 3.73 -13.32 -13.21
CA ASN A 303 5.15 -13.55 -13.05
C ASN A 303 5.49 -14.32 -11.76
N PRO A 304 6.67 -14.97 -11.66
CA PRO A 304 7.09 -15.70 -10.44
C PRO A 304 7.12 -14.83 -9.16
N ASN A 305 7.31 -13.53 -9.29
CA ASN A 305 7.30 -12.58 -8.17
C ASN A 305 5.87 -12.13 -7.76
N GLY A 306 4.84 -12.67 -8.41
CA GLY A 306 3.43 -12.39 -8.13
C GLY A 306 2.85 -11.18 -8.87
N THR A 307 3.63 -10.45 -9.68
CA THR A 307 3.11 -9.33 -10.49
C THR A 307 2.34 -9.85 -11.70
N ILE A 308 1.34 -9.09 -12.15
CA ILE A 308 0.68 -9.34 -13.43
C ILE A 308 1.68 -9.05 -14.56
N LYS A 309 1.82 -9.99 -15.50
CA LYS A 309 2.68 -9.80 -16.68
C LYS A 309 2.02 -8.82 -17.65
N ILE A 310 2.75 -7.81 -18.05
CA ILE A 310 2.33 -6.78 -19.00
C ILE A 310 3.40 -6.58 -20.07
N ASP A 311 2.97 -6.06 -21.22
CA ASP A 311 3.86 -5.57 -22.29
C ASP A 311 4.25 -4.09 -22.05
N GLU A 312 4.95 -3.49 -23.01
CA GLU A 312 5.33 -2.07 -22.98
C GLU A 312 4.14 -1.10 -23.07
N ASN A 313 2.96 -1.59 -23.47
CA ASN A 313 1.71 -0.84 -23.52
C ASN A 313 0.84 -1.07 -22.28
N TYR A 314 1.37 -1.66 -21.21
CA TYR A 314 0.63 -2.01 -20.00
C TYR A 314 -0.46 -3.06 -20.21
N MET A 315 -0.58 -3.67 -21.39
CA MET A 315 -1.56 -4.71 -21.69
C MET A 315 -1.06 -6.05 -21.16
N THR A 316 -1.97 -6.82 -20.58
CA THR A 316 -1.71 -8.19 -20.15
C THR A 316 -1.69 -9.14 -21.37
N THR A 317 -1.56 -10.44 -21.12
CA THR A 317 -1.73 -11.45 -22.18
C THR A 317 -3.15 -11.53 -22.74
N LEU A 318 -4.12 -10.85 -22.09
CA LEU A 318 -5.50 -10.76 -22.54
C LEU A 318 -5.77 -9.40 -23.20
N LYS A 319 -6.33 -9.45 -24.42
CA LYS A 319 -6.71 -8.25 -25.17
C LYS A 319 -7.74 -7.42 -24.39
N GLY A 320 -7.48 -6.11 -24.24
CA GLY A 320 -8.37 -5.17 -23.54
C GLY A 320 -8.22 -5.19 -22.01
N LEU A 321 -7.38 -6.08 -21.45
CA LEU A 321 -7.05 -6.11 -20.03
C LEU A 321 -5.64 -5.54 -19.79
N PHE A 322 -5.57 -4.52 -18.97
CA PHE A 322 -4.35 -3.79 -18.63
C PHE A 322 -4.03 -3.91 -17.14
N ALA A 323 -2.77 -3.67 -16.73
CA ALA A 323 -2.42 -3.59 -15.32
C ALA A 323 -1.39 -2.48 -15.05
N ALA A 324 -1.52 -1.82 -13.88
CA ALA A 324 -0.63 -0.72 -13.49
C ALA A 324 -0.41 -0.67 -11.97
N GLY A 325 0.57 0.14 -11.57
CA GLY A 325 0.97 0.29 -10.18
C GLY A 325 1.69 -0.94 -9.64
N ASP A 326 1.64 -1.10 -8.33
CA ASP A 326 2.42 -2.13 -7.63
C ASP A 326 2.00 -3.56 -7.98
N VAL A 327 0.77 -3.79 -8.44
CA VAL A 327 0.33 -5.12 -8.89
C VAL A 327 1.04 -5.57 -10.17
N ALA A 328 1.51 -4.62 -11.01
CA ALA A 328 2.23 -4.90 -12.25
C ALA A 328 3.76 -4.77 -12.11
N HIS A 329 4.23 -3.83 -11.28
CA HIS A 329 5.67 -3.52 -11.18
C HIS A 329 6.32 -3.99 -9.86
N GLY A 330 5.54 -4.48 -8.91
CA GLY A 330 5.98 -4.76 -7.55
C GLY A 330 5.90 -3.53 -6.63
N PRO A 331 6.13 -3.71 -5.31
CA PRO A 331 6.02 -2.65 -4.32
C PRO A 331 6.92 -1.44 -4.63
N SER A 332 6.33 -0.25 -4.61
CA SER A 332 7.02 0.99 -4.95
C SER A 332 6.67 2.14 -3.99
N ASN A 333 6.53 3.35 -4.49
CA ASN A 333 6.04 4.51 -3.75
C ASN A 333 4.86 5.17 -4.45
N ILE A 334 4.19 6.09 -3.76
CA ILE A 334 2.98 6.78 -4.25
C ILE A 334 3.21 7.40 -5.63
N GLY A 335 4.33 8.12 -5.81
CA GLY A 335 4.63 8.82 -7.06
C GLY A 335 4.82 7.87 -8.25
N LEU A 336 5.53 6.74 -8.05
CA LEU A 336 5.71 5.72 -9.08
C LEU A 336 4.40 5.00 -9.40
N ALA A 337 3.58 4.69 -8.39
CA ALA A 337 2.28 4.08 -8.59
C ALA A 337 1.36 5.00 -9.42
N MET A 338 1.26 6.29 -9.06
CA MET A 338 0.49 7.30 -9.80
C MET A 338 0.99 7.46 -11.23
N ARG A 339 2.31 7.54 -11.43
CA ARG A 339 2.92 7.63 -12.76
C ARG A 339 2.57 6.43 -13.62
N SER A 340 2.70 5.22 -13.07
CA SER A 340 2.32 3.98 -13.76
C SER A 340 0.85 3.99 -14.18
N GLY A 341 -0.06 4.43 -13.28
CA GLY A 341 -1.48 4.56 -13.60
C GLY A 341 -1.76 5.51 -14.76
N ARG A 342 -1.13 6.71 -14.76
CA ARG A 342 -1.28 7.68 -15.84
C ARG A 342 -0.75 7.18 -17.18
N LEU A 343 0.41 6.53 -17.18
CA LEU A 343 0.99 5.94 -18.39
C LEU A 343 0.08 4.81 -18.96
N ALA A 344 -0.43 3.94 -18.07
CA ALA A 344 -1.37 2.91 -18.49
C ALA A 344 -2.65 3.54 -19.11
N ALA A 345 -3.17 4.60 -18.50
CA ALA A 345 -4.34 5.33 -19.04
C ALA A 345 -4.10 5.87 -20.45
N GLN A 346 -2.93 6.49 -20.69
CA GLN A 346 -2.55 6.95 -22.01
C GLN A 346 -2.50 5.80 -23.04
N LYS A 347 -1.92 4.65 -22.64
CA LYS A 347 -1.86 3.45 -23.49
C LYS A 347 -3.23 2.86 -23.76
N ILE A 348 -4.13 2.89 -22.79
CA ILE A 348 -5.53 2.49 -22.99
C ILE A 348 -6.21 3.42 -23.99
N SER A 349 -6.06 4.74 -23.88
CA SER A 349 -6.63 5.71 -24.81
C SER A 349 -6.11 5.49 -26.24
N GLU A 350 -4.79 5.33 -26.43
CA GLU A 350 -4.17 5.01 -27.72
C GLU A 350 -4.72 3.69 -28.32
N TRP A 351 -4.94 2.68 -27.46
CA TRP A 351 -5.48 1.39 -27.88
C TRP A 351 -6.95 1.48 -28.30
N LEU A 352 -7.77 2.21 -27.53
CA LEU A 352 -9.19 2.42 -27.82
C LEU A 352 -9.41 3.21 -29.12
N GLU A 353 -8.52 4.15 -29.45
CA GLU A 353 -8.56 4.88 -30.73
C GLU A 353 -8.29 3.96 -31.94
N LYS A 354 -7.37 3.01 -31.81
CA LYS A 354 -6.99 2.05 -32.87
C LYS A 354 -8.00 0.92 -33.06
N ASN A 355 -8.85 0.67 -32.06
CA ASN A 355 -9.84 -0.41 -32.05
C ASN A 355 -11.28 0.14 -32.07
N LYS A 356 -11.51 1.17 -32.93
CA LYS A 356 -12.82 1.76 -33.17
C LYS A 356 -13.76 0.82 -33.92
#